data_c772cad18aaea2e2b7096b0206f03f42
#
_entry.id   c772cad18aaea2e2b7096b0206f03f42
#
_cell.length_a   1.000
_cell.length_b   1.000
_cell.length_c   1.000
_cell.angle_alpha   90.00
_cell.angle_beta   90.00
_cell.angle_gamma   90.00
#
_symmetry.space_group_name_H-M   'P 1'
#
loop_
_entity.id
_entity.type
_entity.pdbx_description
1 polymer ?
#
loop_
_entity_poly.entity_id
_entity_poly.type
_entity_poly.pdbx_seq_one_letter_code
_entity_poly.pdbx_strand_id
1 'polypeptide(L)'
;MSTSKLSHPTAQVLIAIILGISLGLYSRSPWGAGSFDPGTLGQVGMLLIRFLKALALPLIFFAVADAIVRTNLAEKSGLRFLLICLVNVSIASGIALTLINTLHPGTKWQGHIEELLKLVGSSSVAAHIAPEKTKLDWLQGLSGMFPQHLLEPIQTGNILATVILAALVGISVRSLSSTTDEQERRAVDLLASALTGGFLVFSRILHFAIRLAPVAILALVSQAVGKLGLGIFVDLSDYLLIVILGLTIQGLIYYPLAAFIGGGRSPLGFLRGASQAVWTGFAVNSSLATVPVTLKCLKEMNVDEQSARISVCGGTNFNNDGVVLYEVMTALFLGQAMGMALDLPQQLVIAGSSIIAAAGIAGVPEAGLVILPIVLANSGFSEAVIAAAIPLVSPIDWILARCRSAVNVLGDMLGATILSHWRRSG
;
A
#
# COMPACT_ATOMS: atom_id res chain seq x y z
N MET A 1 22.51 25.08 -10.94
CA MET A 1 21.19 25.71 -11.05
C MET A 1 20.40 25.34 -9.80
N SER A 2 20.14 26.31 -8.94
CA SER A 2 19.44 26.14 -7.65
C SER A 2 17.95 25.91 -7.93
N THR A 3 17.51 24.67 -7.92
CA THR A 3 16.07 24.35 -7.81
C THR A 3 15.63 24.77 -6.41
N SER A 4 14.66 25.65 -6.32
CA SER A 4 14.17 26.21 -5.06
C SER A 4 13.83 25.08 -4.09
N LYS A 5 14.24 25.19 -2.81
CA LYS A 5 13.97 24.21 -1.74
C LYS A 5 12.47 23.88 -1.57
N LEU A 6 11.57 24.71 -2.09
CA LEU A 6 10.11 24.54 -2.12
C LEU A 6 9.61 23.53 -3.18
N SER A 7 10.45 23.11 -4.13
CA SER A 7 10.03 22.14 -5.17
C SER A 7 10.10 20.67 -4.71
N HIS A 8 10.57 20.40 -3.49
CA HIS A 8 10.64 19.05 -2.96
C HIS A 8 9.24 18.58 -2.50
N PRO A 9 8.73 17.42 -2.98
CA PRO A 9 7.40 16.93 -2.60
C PRO A 9 7.19 16.87 -1.08
N THR A 10 8.22 16.48 -0.33
CA THR A 10 8.20 16.45 1.13
C THR A 10 7.93 17.82 1.76
N ALA A 11 8.57 18.89 1.24
CA ALA A 11 8.36 20.23 1.74
C ALA A 11 6.94 20.72 1.46
N GLN A 12 6.39 20.40 0.29
CA GLN A 12 5.01 20.74 -0.07
C GLN A 12 4.00 20.06 0.86
N VAL A 13 4.20 18.79 1.21
CA VAL A 13 3.34 18.06 2.15
C VAL A 13 3.44 18.65 3.56
N LEU A 14 4.64 18.96 4.06
CA LEU A 14 4.82 19.59 5.37
C LEU A 14 4.14 20.95 5.44
N ILE A 15 4.30 21.78 4.40
CA ILE A 15 3.62 23.08 4.31
C ILE A 15 2.10 22.88 4.30
N ALA A 16 1.60 21.90 3.55
CA ALA A 16 0.17 21.57 3.48
C ALA A 16 -0.40 21.16 4.85
N ILE A 17 0.36 20.36 5.64
CA ILE A 17 -0.03 19.98 7.00
C ILE A 17 -0.09 21.21 7.91
N ILE A 18 0.96 22.04 7.91
CA ILE A 18 1.02 23.25 8.75
C ILE A 18 -0.13 24.21 8.41
N LEU A 19 -0.36 24.45 7.12
CA LEU A 19 -1.47 25.29 6.67
C LEU A 19 -2.84 24.67 7.00
N GLY A 20 -2.98 23.36 6.84
CA GLY A 20 -4.20 22.63 7.19
C GLY A 20 -4.51 22.73 8.69
N ILE A 21 -3.52 22.55 9.56
CA ILE A 21 -3.66 22.76 11.00
C ILE A 21 -4.08 24.21 11.28
N SER A 22 -3.40 25.18 10.68
CA SER A 22 -3.70 26.60 10.90
C SER A 22 -5.12 26.96 10.48
N LEU A 23 -5.59 26.49 9.32
CA LEU A 23 -6.95 26.68 8.83
C LEU A 23 -7.99 25.98 9.73
N GLY A 24 -7.70 24.76 10.17
CA GLY A 24 -8.58 24.01 11.08
C GLY A 24 -8.72 24.73 12.43
N LEU A 25 -7.64 25.26 12.99
CA LEU A 25 -7.68 26.04 14.23
C LEU A 25 -8.41 27.37 14.03
N TYR A 26 -8.18 28.04 12.90
CA TYR A 26 -8.85 29.30 12.57
C TYR A 26 -10.38 29.10 12.54
N SER A 27 -10.87 28.03 11.93
CA SER A 27 -12.30 27.74 11.87
C SER A 27 -12.96 27.52 13.24
N ARG A 28 -12.17 27.14 14.25
CA ARG A 28 -12.63 26.97 15.66
C ARG A 28 -12.53 28.26 16.48
N SER A 29 -11.82 29.25 15.98
CA SER A 29 -11.66 30.52 16.68
C SER A 29 -12.92 31.39 16.59
N PRO A 30 -13.17 32.31 17.54
CA PRO A 30 -14.30 33.22 17.44
C PRO A 30 -14.29 34.09 16.17
N TRP A 31 -13.11 34.33 15.61
CA TRP A 31 -12.91 35.11 14.38
C TRP A 31 -13.18 34.35 13.10
N GLY A 32 -13.02 33.03 13.15
CA GLY A 32 -13.21 32.13 12.01
C GLY A 32 -14.55 31.39 12.03
N ALA A 33 -15.25 31.39 13.16
CA ALA A 33 -16.51 30.69 13.31
C ALA A 33 -17.58 31.27 12.36
N GLY A 34 -18.06 30.44 11.43
CA GLY A 34 -19.05 30.82 10.41
C GLY A 34 -18.49 31.46 9.13
N SER A 35 -17.21 31.81 9.07
CA SER A 35 -16.58 32.34 7.83
C SER A 35 -16.15 31.23 6.86
N PHE A 36 -15.98 30.00 7.36
CA PHE A 36 -15.44 28.87 6.61
C PHE A 36 -15.83 27.55 7.28
N ASP A 37 -16.40 26.62 6.51
CA ASP A 37 -16.69 25.25 6.96
C ASP A 37 -15.57 24.28 6.59
N PRO A 38 -14.83 23.73 7.58
CA PRO A 38 -13.80 22.74 7.34
C PRO A 38 -14.33 21.48 6.63
N GLY A 39 -15.61 21.15 6.79
CA GLY A 39 -16.26 20.01 6.13
C GLY A 39 -16.29 20.17 4.62
N THR A 40 -16.64 21.36 4.15
CA THR A 40 -16.66 21.68 2.72
C THR A 40 -15.25 21.55 2.10
N LEU A 41 -14.23 22.06 2.80
CA LEU A 41 -12.84 21.91 2.33
C LEU A 41 -12.42 20.44 2.30
N GLY A 42 -12.81 19.66 3.31
CA GLY A 42 -12.54 18.21 3.35
C GLY A 42 -13.14 17.45 2.17
N GLN A 43 -14.27 17.88 1.64
CA GLN A 43 -14.87 17.29 0.43
C GLN A 43 -13.92 17.39 -0.78
N VAL A 44 -13.16 18.49 -0.91
CA VAL A 44 -12.15 18.63 -1.97
C VAL A 44 -11.04 17.57 -1.81
N GLY A 45 -10.58 17.34 -0.58
CA GLY A 45 -9.62 16.26 -0.31
C GLY A 45 -10.20 14.88 -0.66
N MET A 46 -11.47 14.64 -0.33
CA MET A 46 -12.15 13.38 -0.67
C MET A 46 -12.34 13.16 -2.17
N LEU A 47 -12.44 14.21 -2.98
CA LEU A 47 -12.48 14.06 -4.44
C LEU A 47 -11.19 13.42 -4.97
N LEU A 48 -10.02 13.81 -4.45
CA LEU A 48 -8.77 13.16 -4.83
C LEU A 48 -8.75 11.69 -4.41
N ILE A 49 -9.20 11.37 -3.20
CA ILE A 49 -9.27 9.98 -2.72
C ILE A 49 -10.19 9.14 -3.62
N ARG A 50 -11.36 9.66 -4.00
CA ARG A 50 -12.27 8.99 -4.96
C ARG A 50 -11.60 8.77 -6.31
N PHE A 51 -10.85 9.75 -6.79
CA PHE A 51 -10.10 9.63 -8.04
C PHE A 51 -9.00 8.57 -7.95
N LEU A 52 -8.25 8.54 -6.85
CA LEU A 52 -7.24 7.51 -6.60
C LEU A 52 -7.86 6.11 -6.53
N LYS A 53 -9.01 5.95 -5.83
CA LYS A 53 -9.78 4.69 -5.79
C LYS A 53 -10.18 4.23 -7.20
N ALA A 54 -10.64 5.14 -8.05
CA ALA A 54 -11.02 4.80 -9.43
C ALA A 54 -9.83 4.33 -10.29
N LEU A 55 -8.63 4.84 -10.02
CA LEU A 55 -7.41 4.44 -10.75
C LEU A 55 -6.83 3.11 -10.27
N ALA A 56 -7.12 2.70 -9.03
CA ALA A 56 -6.44 1.57 -8.40
C ALA A 56 -6.66 0.26 -9.16
N LEU A 57 -7.90 -0.09 -9.50
CA LEU A 57 -8.20 -1.37 -10.17
C LEU A 57 -7.60 -1.50 -11.57
N PRO A 58 -7.75 -0.52 -12.48
CA PRO A 58 -7.05 -0.56 -13.77
C PRO A 58 -5.52 -0.64 -13.60
N LEU A 59 -4.97 0.11 -12.64
CA LEU A 59 -3.54 0.07 -12.35
C LEU A 59 -3.10 -1.32 -11.89
N ILE A 60 -3.83 -1.94 -10.96
CA ILE A 60 -3.58 -3.29 -10.46
C ILE A 60 -3.62 -4.30 -11.62
N PHE A 61 -4.63 -4.24 -12.46
CA PHE A 61 -4.75 -5.13 -13.60
C PHE A 61 -3.53 -5.05 -14.53
N PHE A 62 -3.19 -3.86 -15.00
CA PHE A 62 -2.06 -3.70 -15.92
C PHE A 62 -0.71 -3.96 -15.24
N ALA A 63 -0.54 -3.59 -13.97
CA ALA A 63 0.69 -3.84 -13.22
C ALA A 63 0.97 -5.32 -13.04
N VAL A 64 -0.03 -6.10 -12.64
CA VAL A 64 0.12 -7.56 -12.44
C VAL A 64 0.32 -8.28 -13.76
N ALA A 65 -0.47 -7.96 -14.80
CA ALA A 65 -0.34 -8.56 -16.11
C ALA A 65 1.04 -8.25 -16.73
N ASP A 66 1.48 -6.99 -16.74
CA ASP A 66 2.79 -6.57 -17.27
C ASP A 66 3.96 -7.22 -16.48
N ALA A 67 3.85 -7.27 -15.15
CA ALA A 67 4.86 -7.91 -14.31
C ALA A 67 5.02 -9.41 -14.65
N ILE A 68 3.93 -10.15 -14.84
CA ILE A 68 3.98 -11.58 -15.20
C ILE A 68 4.54 -11.78 -16.61
N VAL A 69 4.16 -10.95 -17.56
CA VAL A 69 4.68 -11.02 -18.93
C VAL A 69 6.19 -10.75 -18.96
N ARG A 70 6.67 -9.76 -18.22
CA ARG A 70 8.09 -9.35 -18.24
C ARG A 70 9.00 -10.16 -17.33
N THR A 71 8.47 -10.68 -16.22
CA THR A 71 9.27 -11.41 -15.25
C THR A 71 9.35 -12.88 -15.64
N ASN A 72 10.56 -13.46 -15.67
CA ASN A 72 10.77 -14.88 -15.93
C ASN A 72 10.33 -15.73 -14.70
N LEU A 73 9.04 -15.62 -14.31
CA LEU A 73 8.48 -16.35 -13.17
C LEU A 73 8.42 -17.87 -13.41
N ALA A 74 8.41 -18.30 -14.68
CA ALA A 74 8.42 -19.72 -15.04
C ALA A 74 9.78 -20.41 -14.78
N GLU A 75 10.88 -19.65 -14.65
CA GLU A 75 12.16 -20.18 -14.24
C GLU A 75 12.17 -20.46 -12.73
N LYS A 76 12.97 -21.45 -12.30
CA LYS A 76 13.14 -21.81 -10.87
C LYS A 76 13.44 -20.59 -9.98
N SER A 77 14.16 -19.59 -10.51
CA SER A 77 14.50 -18.35 -9.80
C SER A 77 13.28 -17.46 -9.54
N GLY A 78 12.34 -17.38 -10.49
CA GLY A 78 11.11 -16.60 -10.34
C GLY A 78 10.17 -17.22 -9.28
N LEU A 79 10.01 -18.54 -9.31
CA LEU A 79 9.20 -19.24 -8.29
C LEU A 79 9.81 -19.11 -6.89
N ARG A 80 11.14 -19.20 -6.77
CA ARG A 80 11.87 -18.96 -5.50
C ARG A 80 11.67 -17.53 -5.01
N PHE A 81 11.68 -16.55 -5.93
CA PHE A 81 11.41 -15.16 -5.59
C PHE A 81 9.99 -14.97 -5.04
N LEU A 82 8.98 -15.53 -5.71
CA LEU A 82 7.59 -15.46 -5.22
C LEU A 82 7.42 -16.11 -3.84
N LEU A 83 8.11 -17.23 -3.59
CA LEU A 83 8.12 -17.85 -2.27
C LEU A 83 8.74 -16.93 -1.20
N ILE A 84 9.84 -16.24 -1.51
CA ILE A 84 10.45 -15.26 -0.60
C ILE A 84 9.46 -14.13 -0.32
N CYS A 85 8.79 -13.58 -1.34
CA CYS A 85 7.78 -12.53 -1.18
C CYS A 85 6.63 -13.02 -0.27
N LEU A 86 6.13 -14.24 -0.52
CA LEU A 86 5.04 -14.81 0.28
C LEU A 86 5.43 -14.98 1.76
N VAL A 87 6.64 -15.45 2.03
CA VAL A 87 7.16 -15.57 3.40
C VAL A 87 7.30 -14.19 4.05
N ASN A 88 7.88 -13.23 3.35
CA ASN A 88 8.08 -11.88 3.85
C ASN A 88 6.76 -11.21 4.23
N VAL A 89 5.78 -11.25 3.33
CA VAL A 89 4.47 -10.62 3.54
C VAL A 89 3.65 -11.34 4.61
N SER A 90 3.80 -12.66 4.74
CA SER A 90 3.17 -13.43 5.82
C SER A 90 3.72 -13.04 7.19
N ILE A 91 5.03 -12.84 7.28
CA ILE A 91 5.67 -12.37 8.52
C ILE A 91 5.26 -10.93 8.82
N ALA A 92 5.22 -10.04 7.83
CA ALA A 92 4.72 -8.66 7.99
C ALA A 92 3.29 -8.65 8.53
N SER A 93 2.41 -9.48 7.96
CA SER A 93 1.02 -9.66 8.45
C SER A 93 0.98 -10.20 9.87
N GLY A 94 1.83 -11.19 10.20
CA GLY A 94 1.94 -11.75 11.53
C GLY A 94 2.39 -10.72 12.58
N ILE A 95 3.36 -9.87 12.24
CA ILE A 95 3.82 -8.75 13.09
C ILE A 95 2.65 -7.77 13.30
N ALA A 96 1.95 -7.39 12.22
CA ALA A 96 0.81 -6.48 12.28
C ALA A 96 -0.30 -7.02 13.20
N LEU A 97 -0.73 -8.27 12.99
CA LEU A 97 -1.75 -8.93 13.79
C LEU A 97 -1.34 -9.01 15.27
N THR A 98 -0.09 -9.38 15.54
CA THR A 98 0.42 -9.51 16.91
C THR A 98 0.41 -8.15 17.62
N LEU A 99 0.97 -7.11 17.01
CA LEU A 99 1.06 -5.80 17.64
C LEU A 99 -0.32 -5.17 17.88
N ILE A 100 -1.21 -5.21 16.90
CA ILE A 100 -2.55 -4.62 17.05
C ILE A 100 -3.39 -5.37 18.09
N ASN A 101 -3.30 -6.70 18.13
CA ASN A 101 -4.07 -7.50 19.08
C ASN A 101 -3.48 -7.52 20.50
N THR A 102 -2.21 -7.13 20.68
CA THR A 102 -1.61 -7.04 22.02
C THR A 102 -1.71 -5.63 22.59
N LEU A 103 -1.59 -4.60 21.77
CA LEU A 103 -1.51 -3.21 22.23
C LEU A 103 -2.84 -2.45 22.13
N HIS A 104 -3.78 -2.95 21.33
CA HIS A 104 -5.15 -2.41 21.17
C HIS A 104 -5.25 -0.88 21.03
N PRO A 105 -4.48 -0.24 20.11
CA PRO A 105 -4.42 1.23 20.03
C PRO A 105 -5.75 1.86 19.65
N GLY A 106 -6.62 1.12 18.96
CA GLY A 106 -7.92 1.63 18.52
C GLY A 106 -8.95 1.75 19.66
N THR A 107 -8.79 1.04 20.78
CA THR A 107 -9.78 1.07 21.84
C THR A 107 -9.94 2.45 22.49
N LYS A 108 -8.88 3.25 22.54
CA LYS A 108 -8.93 4.63 23.02
C LYS A 108 -9.75 5.55 22.11
N TRP A 109 -10.01 5.11 20.88
CA TRP A 109 -10.76 5.86 19.86
C TRP A 109 -12.24 5.54 19.83
N GLN A 110 -12.71 4.62 20.67
CA GLN A 110 -14.14 4.31 20.77
C GLN A 110 -14.92 5.56 21.20
N GLY A 111 -15.94 5.91 20.41
CA GLY A 111 -16.70 7.15 20.58
C GLY A 111 -16.25 8.33 19.70
N HIS A 112 -14.94 8.51 19.44
CA HIS A 112 -14.45 9.60 18.58
C HIS A 112 -14.78 9.39 17.10
N ILE A 113 -14.74 8.14 16.62
CA ILE A 113 -15.15 7.82 15.24
C ILE A 113 -16.64 8.02 15.04
N GLU A 114 -17.47 7.74 16.05
CA GLU A 114 -18.90 8.04 15.99
C GLU A 114 -19.18 9.54 15.85
N GLU A 115 -18.39 10.39 16.50
CA GLU A 115 -18.46 11.85 16.30
C GLU A 115 -18.06 12.24 14.89
N LEU A 116 -16.98 11.63 14.34
CA LEU A 116 -16.58 11.84 12.94
C LEU A 116 -17.68 11.42 11.97
N LEU A 117 -18.30 10.28 12.20
CA LEU A 117 -19.37 9.76 11.36
C LEU A 117 -20.62 10.66 11.41
N LYS A 118 -21.01 11.15 12.58
CA LYS A 118 -22.09 12.14 12.75
C LYS A 118 -21.79 13.43 11.98
N LEU A 119 -20.52 13.84 11.95
CA LEU A 119 -20.08 15.06 11.27
C LEU A 119 -20.00 14.91 9.73
N VAL A 120 -19.89 13.68 9.20
CA VAL A 120 -19.95 13.39 7.75
C VAL A 120 -21.40 13.28 7.25
N GLY A 121 -22.39 13.49 8.15
CA GLY A 121 -23.81 13.49 7.78
C GLY A 121 -24.47 12.11 7.72
N SER A 122 -23.82 11.10 8.24
CA SER A 122 -24.30 9.71 8.25
C SER A 122 -24.97 9.38 9.58
N SER A 123 -26.17 9.91 9.82
CA SER A 123 -26.95 9.66 11.04
C SER A 123 -27.50 8.22 11.16
N SER A 124 -27.27 7.35 10.18
CA SER A 124 -27.80 5.98 10.16
C SER A 124 -26.73 4.88 10.36
N VAL A 125 -25.51 5.21 10.76
CA VAL A 125 -24.37 4.28 10.76
C VAL A 125 -24.38 3.29 11.92
N ALA A 126 -25.08 3.58 13.01
CA ALA A 126 -25.19 2.67 14.16
C ALA A 126 -25.87 1.31 13.83
N ALA A 127 -26.62 1.22 12.72
CA ALA A 127 -27.34 0.01 12.34
C ALA A 127 -26.56 -0.93 11.37
N HIS A 128 -25.42 -0.49 10.80
CA HIS A 128 -24.69 -1.24 9.77
C HIS A 128 -23.20 -1.50 10.11
N ILE A 129 -22.82 -1.37 11.39
CA ILE A 129 -21.42 -1.49 11.83
C ILE A 129 -20.99 -2.96 12.08
N ALA A 130 -21.96 -3.88 12.22
CA ALA A 130 -21.61 -5.28 12.31
C ALA A 130 -21.31 -5.81 10.90
N PRO A 131 -20.08 -6.30 10.62
CA PRO A 131 -19.91 -7.15 9.46
C PRO A 131 -20.94 -8.28 9.63
N GLU A 132 -21.80 -8.47 8.64
CA GLU A 132 -22.66 -9.63 8.59
C GLU A 132 -21.78 -10.82 8.92
N LYS A 133 -22.16 -11.64 9.92
CA LYS A 133 -21.46 -12.88 10.26
C LYS A 133 -21.59 -13.79 9.05
N THR A 134 -20.84 -13.49 8.02
CA THR A 134 -20.66 -14.39 6.88
C THR A 134 -19.97 -15.60 7.46
N LYS A 135 -20.77 -16.67 7.73
CA LYS A 135 -20.18 -17.99 7.86
C LYS A 135 -19.25 -18.13 6.66
N LEU A 136 -17.96 -18.28 6.92
CA LEU A 136 -16.96 -18.51 5.89
C LEU A 136 -17.36 -19.82 5.18
N ASP A 137 -18.29 -19.70 4.25
CA ASP A 137 -18.49 -20.74 3.25
C ASP A 137 -17.34 -20.55 2.25
N TRP A 138 -16.29 -21.33 2.44
CA TRP A 138 -15.10 -21.30 1.59
C TRP A 138 -15.44 -21.47 0.10
N LEU A 139 -16.56 -22.17 -0.21
CA LEU A 139 -17.07 -22.31 -1.56
C LEU A 139 -17.66 -20.99 -2.09
N GLN A 140 -18.41 -20.25 -1.25
CA GLN A 140 -18.89 -18.91 -1.62
C GLN A 140 -17.73 -17.94 -1.76
N GLY A 141 -16.71 -18.02 -0.90
CA GLY A 141 -15.47 -17.27 -1.04
C GLY A 141 -14.75 -17.57 -2.37
N LEU A 142 -14.63 -18.84 -2.74
CA LEU A 142 -14.06 -19.25 -4.03
C LEU A 142 -14.92 -18.82 -5.23
N SER A 143 -16.24 -18.93 -5.15
CA SER A 143 -17.13 -18.51 -6.23
C SER A 143 -17.04 -17.00 -6.49
N GLY A 144 -16.86 -16.19 -5.45
CA GLY A 144 -16.64 -14.75 -5.56
C GLY A 144 -15.26 -14.36 -6.15
N MET A 145 -14.33 -15.31 -6.24
CA MET A 145 -13.03 -15.07 -6.89
C MET A 145 -13.10 -15.10 -8.42
N PHE A 146 -14.09 -15.83 -8.97
CA PHE A 146 -14.27 -15.95 -10.42
C PHE A 146 -15.37 -14.99 -10.87
N PRO A 147 -15.04 -14.00 -11.71
CA PRO A 147 -16.03 -13.04 -12.19
C PRO A 147 -17.02 -13.71 -13.16
N GLN A 148 -18.29 -13.31 -13.12
CA GLN A 148 -19.31 -13.76 -14.07
C GLN A 148 -19.07 -13.21 -15.47
N HIS A 149 -18.40 -12.05 -15.58
CA HIS A 149 -17.94 -11.46 -16.83
C HIS A 149 -16.66 -10.63 -16.61
N LEU A 150 -15.88 -10.42 -17.68
CA LEU A 150 -14.53 -9.85 -17.60
C LEU A 150 -14.48 -8.43 -16.97
N LEU A 151 -15.56 -7.66 -17.04
CA LEU A 151 -15.61 -6.30 -16.48
C LEU A 151 -16.15 -6.23 -15.06
N GLU A 152 -16.75 -7.32 -14.56
CA GLU A 152 -17.33 -7.38 -13.22
C GLU A 152 -16.34 -6.98 -12.11
N PRO A 153 -15.09 -7.47 -12.08
CA PRO A 153 -14.14 -7.11 -11.05
C PRO A 153 -13.89 -5.60 -10.94
N ILE A 154 -13.86 -4.94 -12.09
CA ILE A 154 -13.67 -3.48 -12.16
C ILE A 154 -14.92 -2.73 -11.69
N GLN A 155 -16.11 -3.22 -12.05
CA GLN A 155 -17.38 -2.60 -11.67
C GLN A 155 -17.69 -2.76 -10.17
N THR A 156 -17.43 -3.95 -9.63
CA THR A 156 -17.68 -4.29 -8.22
C THR A 156 -16.59 -3.87 -7.26
N GLY A 157 -15.42 -3.47 -7.79
CA GLY A 157 -14.27 -3.14 -6.95
C GLY A 157 -13.55 -4.38 -6.39
N ASN A 158 -13.78 -5.57 -6.94
CA ASN A 158 -13.19 -6.81 -6.45
C ASN A 158 -11.72 -6.94 -6.88
N ILE A 159 -10.80 -6.65 -5.94
CA ILE A 159 -9.35 -6.69 -6.20
C ILE A 159 -8.92 -8.13 -6.50
N LEU A 160 -9.37 -9.09 -5.72
CA LEU A 160 -8.94 -10.49 -5.86
C LEU A 160 -9.28 -11.03 -7.25
N ALA A 161 -10.50 -10.84 -7.70
CA ALA A 161 -10.92 -11.22 -9.04
C ALA A 161 -10.13 -10.44 -10.13
N THR A 162 -9.83 -9.16 -9.89
CA THR A 162 -8.99 -8.36 -10.80
C THR A 162 -7.57 -8.90 -10.91
N VAL A 163 -6.94 -9.28 -9.79
CA VAL A 163 -5.58 -9.86 -9.77
C VAL A 163 -5.57 -11.23 -10.43
N ILE A 164 -6.56 -12.08 -10.17
CA ILE A 164 -6.69 -13.39 -10.83
C ILE A 164 -6.85 -13.22 -12.34
N LEU A 165 -7.73 -12.33 -12.78
CA LEU A 165 -7.91 -12.04 -14.21
C LEU A 165 -6.62 -11.52 -14.84
N ALA A 166 -5.93 -10.58 -14.20
CA ALA A 166 -4.66 -10.05 -14.67
C ALA A 166 -3.57 -11.13 -14.76
N ALA A 167 -3.53 -12.02 -13.77
CA ALA A 167 -2.61 -13.16 -13.77
C ALA A 167 -2.89 -14.14 -14.91
N LEU A 168 -4.15 -14.48 -15.14
CA LEU A 168 -4.56 -15.34 -16.26
C LEU A 168 -4.18 -14.73 -17.62
N VAL A 169 -4.44 -13.43 -17.79
CA VAL A 169 -4.03 -12.69 -19.02
C VAL A 169 -2.51 -12.71 -19.16
N GLY A 170 -1.77 -12.34 -18.12
CA GLY A 170 -0.31 -12.31 -18.14
C GLY A 170 0.33 -13.66 -18.44
N ILE A 171 -0.16 -14.75 -17.82
CA ILE A 171 0.31 -16.12 -18.05
C ILE A 171 -0.01 -16.55 -19.49
N SER A 172 -1.21 -16.26 -20.00
CA SER A 172 -1.62 -16.61 -21.36
C SER A 172 -0.77 -15.90 -22.42
N VAL A 173 -0.59 -14.59 -22.29
CA VAL A 173 0.27 -13.79 -23.19
C VAL A 173 1.69 -14.33 -23.19
N ARG A 174 2.23 -14.63 -22.01
CA ARG A 174 3.56 -15.18 -21.87
C ARG A 174 3.68 -16.59 -22.48
N SER A 175 2.71 -17.47 -22.27
CA SER A 175 2.71 -18.82 -22.85
C SER A 175 2.72 -18.77 -24.39
N LEU A 176 1.94 -17.87 -24.95
CA LEU A 176 1.87 -17.67 -26.41
C LEU A 176 3.13 -17.00 -26.99
N SER A 177 3.92 -16.27 -26.18
CA SER A 177 5.15 -15.65 -26.67
C SER A 177 6.23 -16.66 -27.10
N SER A 178 6.09 -17.93 -26.73
CA SER A 178 6.96 -19.03 -27.16
C SER A 178 6.45 -19.78 -28.42
N THR A 179 5.38 -19.31 -29.07
CA THR A 179 4.86 -19.90 -30.30
C THR A 179 5.84 -19.82 -31.44
N THR A 180 5.86 -20.83 -32.32
CA THR A 180 6.68 -20.89 -33.52
C THR A 180 6.03 -20.18 -34.71
N ASP A 181 4.73 -19.92 -34.66
CA ASP A 181 4.01 -19.17 -35.67
C ASP A 181 4.33 -17.67 -35.57
N GLU A 182 4.90 -17.14 -36.65
CA GLU A 182 5.35 -15.74 -36.71
C GLU A 182 4.17 -14.74 -36.65
N GLN A 183 3.02 -15.10 -37.19
CA GLN A 183 1.83 -14.25 -37.17
C GLN A 183 1.22 -14.17 -35.77
N GLU A 184 1.11 -15.32 -35.10
CA GLU A 184 0.66 -15.37 -33.71
C GLU A 184 1.63 -14.63 -32.79
N ARG A 185 2.93 -14.82 -32.95
CA ARG A 185 3.96 -14.14 -32.17
C ARG A 185 3.89 -12.62 -32.29
N ARG A 186 3.72 -12.09 -33.51
CA ARG A 186 3.54 -10.64 -33.71
C ARG A 186 2.28 -10.11 -32.99
N ALA A 187 1.17 -10.85 -33.04
CA ALA A 187 -0.06 -10.45 -32.35
C ALA A 187 0.13 -10.45 -30.82
N VAL A 188 0.83 -11.46 -30.28
CA VAL A 188 1.15 -11.58 -28.85
C VAL A 188 2.10 -10.48 -28.39
N ASP A 189 3.13 -10.13 -29.18
CA ASP A 189 4.08 -9.04 -28.88
C ASP A 189 3.37 -7.67 -28.85
N LEU A 190 2.39 -7.45 -29.72
CA LEU A 190 1.55 -6.24 -29.69
C LEU A 190 0.70 -6.20 -28.42
N LEU A 191 0.11 -7.31 -28.01
CA LEU A 191 -0.68 -7.38 -26.78
C LEU A 191 0.18 -7.17 -25.53
N ALA A 192 1.37 -7.77 -25.47
CA ALA A 192 2.34 -7.54 -24.41
C ALA A 192 2.74 -6.05 -24.32
N SER A 193 2.99 -5.43 -25.48
CA SER A 193 3.28 -4.01 -25.56
C SER A 193 2.09 -3.13 -25.12
N ALA A 194 0.86 -3.55 -25.43
CA ALA A 194 -0.35 -2.85 -25.01
C ALA A 194 -0.56 -2.93 -23.48
N LEU A 195 -0.27 -4.10 -22.84
CA LEU A 195 -0.30 -4.24 -21.38
C LEU A 195 0.70 -3.30 -20.71
N THR A 196 1.93 -3.25 -21.23
CA THR A 196 2.94 -2.28 -20.77
C THR A 196 2.49 -0.83 -20.97
N GLY A 197 1.94 -0.52 -22.14
CA GLY A 197 1.39 0.81 -22.43
C GLY A 197 0.29 1.20 -21.47
N GLY A 198 -0.64 0.29 -21.17
CA GLY A 198 -1.68 0.48 -20.17
C GLY A 198 -1.11 0.78 -18.79
N PHE A 199 -0.15 -0.02 -18.31
CA PHE A 199 0.54 0.22 -17.04
C PHE A 199 1.20 1.61 -17.00
N LEU A 200 1.92 1.99 -18.06
CA LEU A 200 2.58 3.30 -18.14
C LEU A 200 1.58 4.47 -18.12
N VAL A 201 0.45 4.34 -18.83
CA VAL A 201 -0.60 5.36 -18.88
C VAL A 201 -1.22 5.53 -17.49
N PHE A 202 -1.70 4.46 -16.86
CA PHE A 202 -2.32 4.54 -15.54
C PHE A 202 -1.34 4.98 -14.45
N SER A 203 -0.08 4.54 -14.51
CA SER A 203 0.99 5.04 -13.63
C SER A 203 1.22 6.54 -13.83
N ARG A 204 1.17 7.04 -15.07
CA ARG A 204 1.31 8.47 -15.36
C ARG A 204 0.16 9.28 -14.82
N ILE A 205 -1.07 8.79 -14.96
CA ILE A 205 -2.27 9.42 -14.39
C ILE A 205 -2.17 9.45 -12.86
N LEU A 206 -1.76 8.33 -12.25
CA LEU A 206 -1.53 8.27 -10.80
C LEU A 206 -0.48 9.28 -10.34
N HIS A 207 0.65 9.39 -11.02
CA HIS A 207 1.66 10.42 -10.72
C HIS A 207 1.11 11.84 -10.82
N PHE A 208 0.19 12.09 -11.76
CA PHE A 208 -0.48 13.38 -11.88
C PHE A 208 -1.41 13.64 -10.69
N ALA A 209 -2.18 12.62 -10.29
CA ALA A 209 -3.05 12.69 -9.11
C ALA A 209 -2.25 12.95 -7.82
N ILE A 210 -1.11 12.26 -7.65
CA ILE A 210 -0.24 12.43 -6.47
C ILE A 210 0.34 13.85 -6.37
N ARG A 211 0.51 14.57 -7.48
CA ARG A 211 0.92 15.99 -7.43
C ARG A 211 -0.12 16.88 -6.75
N LEU A 212 -1.38 16.46 -6.72
CA LEU A 212 -2.46 17.14 -6.02
C LEU A 212 -2.56 16.74 -4.54
N ALA A 213 -1.79 15.72 -4.11
CA ALA A 213 -1.81 15.23 -2.74
C ALA A 213 -1.59 16.32 -1.68
N PRO A 214 -0.66 17.31 -1.84
CA PRO A 214 -0.51 18.37 -0.86
C PRO A 214 -1.81 19.18 -0.65
N VAL A 215 -2.58 19.45 -1.71
CA VAL A 215 -3.87 20.16 -1.61
C VAL A 215 -4.90 19.30 -0.88
N ALA A 216 -4.97 18.01 -1.19
CA ALA A 216 -5.87 17.08 -0.50
C ALA A 216 -5.50 16.94 0.99
N ILE A 217 -4.20 16.80 1.30
CA ILE A 217 -3.71 16.72 2.69
C ILE A 217 -4.06 17.99 3.46
N LEU A 218 -3.83 19.17 2.90
CA LEU A 218 -4.24 20.44 3.50
C LEU A 218 -5.73 20.43 3.83
N ALA A 219 -6.56 20.04 2.88
CA ALA A 219 -8.02 20.00 3.03
C ALA A 219 -8.47 19.01 4.11
N LEU A 220 -7.92 17.79 4.10
CA LEU A 220 -8.26 16.73 5.05
C LEU A 220 -7.76 17.03 6.46
N VAL A 221 -6.55 17.58 6.59
CA VAL A 221 -5.98 18.02 7.89
C VAL A 221 -6.79 19.18 8.46
N SER A 222 -7.17 20.15 7.63
CA SER A 222 -8.04 21.26 8.05
C SER A 222 -9.38 20.76 8.55
N GLN A 223 -9.98 19.79 7.87
CA GLN A 223 -11.23 19.14 8.31
C GLN A 223 -11.05 18.44 9.66
N ALA A 224 -10.01 17.60 9.78
CA ALA A 224 -9.76 16.83 10.99
C ALA A 224 -9.52 17.75 12.20
N VAL A 225 -8.63 18.74 12.08
CA VAL A 225 -8.33 19.70 13.15
C VAL A 225 -9.51 20.62 13.43
N GLY A 226 -10.23 21.06 12.41
CA GLY A 226 -11.40 21.92 12.55
C GLY A 226 -12.53 21.24 13.31
N LYS A 227 -12.70 19.94 13.13
CA LYS A 227 -13.74 19.13 13.80
C LYS A 227 -13.30 18.61 15.16
N LEU A 228 -12.12 18.02 15.26
CA LEU A 228 -11.64 17.29 16.45
C LEU A 228 -10.64 18.10 17.30
N GLY A 229 -10.03 19.14 16.74
CA GLY A 229 -8.97 19.90 17.41
C GLY A 229 -7.58 19.24 17.29
N LEU A 230 -6.58 19.80 17.98
CA LEU A 230 -5.21 19.28 17.97
C LEU A 230 -5.05 17.97 18.75
N GLY A 231 -5.99 17.64 19.63
CA GLY A 231 -5.98 16.38 20.37
C GLY A 231 -5.85 15.14 19.46
N ILE A 232 -6.38 15.23 18.25
CA ILE A 232 -6.31 14.13 17.25
C ILE A 232 -4.89 13.60 17.02
N PHE A 233 -3.86 14.48 17.01
CA PHE A 233 -2.48 14.05 16.81
C PHE A 233 -1.91 13.32 18.02
N VAL A 234 -2.32 13.73 19.22
CA VAL A 234 -1.93 13.06 20.46
C VAL A 234 -2.60 11.68 20.51
N ASP A 235 -3.86 11.60 20.16
CA ASP A 235 -4.62 10.36 20.19
C ASP A 235 -4.14 9.37 19.10
N LEU A 236 -3.73 9.89 17.92
CA LEU A 236 -3.13 9.07 16.85
C LEU A 236 -1.67 8.68 17.12
N SER A 237 -1.01 9.28 18.12
CA SER A 237 0.40 9.00 18.38
C SER A 237 0.66 7.53 18.75
N ASP A 238 -0.22 6.91 19.51
CA ASP A 238 -0.11 5.49 19.87
C ASP A 238 -0.18 4.61 18.62
N TYR A 239 -1.14 4.87 17.73
CA TYR A 239 -1.25 4.16 16.46
C TYR A 239 0.00 4.38 15.58
N LEU A 240 0.45 5.63 15.44
CA LEU A 240 1.65 5.98 14.68
C LEU A 240 2.88 5.22 15.20
N LEU A 241 3.10 5.23 16.52
CA LEU A 241 4.24 4.56 17.14
C LEU A 241 4.19 3.05 16.96
N ILE A 242 3.01 2.43 17.05
CA ILE A 242 2.84 0.99 16.89
C ILE A 242 3.11 0.58 15.42
N VAL A 243 2.66 1.36 14.44
CA VAL A 243 2.97 1.10 13.03
C VAL A 243 4.47 1.25 12.77
N ILE A 244 5.11 2.31 13.29
CA ILE A 244 6.57 2.48 13.19
C ILE A 244 7.31 1.31 13.85
N LEU A 245 6.85 0.85 15.02
CA LEU A 245 7.40 -0.33 15.68
C LEU A 245 7.31 -1.57 14.80
N GLY A 246 6.16 -1.84 14.19
CA GLY A 246 5.97 -2.95 13.26
C GLY A 246 6.91 -2.88 12.06
N LEU A 247 7.01 -1.72 11.42
CA LEU A 247 7.94 -1.48 10.32
C LEU A 247 9.41 -1.63 10.74
N THR A 248 9.73 -1.22 11.97
CA THR A 248 11.08 -1.37 12.54
C THR A 248 11.41 -2.83 12.78
N ILE A 249 10.49 -3.61 13.36
CA ILE A 249 10.66 -5.06 13.56
C ILE A 249 10.87 -5.76 12.21
N GLN A 250 10.03 -5.45 11.21
CA GLN A 250 10.16 -6.01 9.88
C GLN A 250 11.51 -5.66 9.23
N GLY A 251 11.88 -4.37 9.23
CA GLY A 251 13.05 -3.87 8.52
C GLY A 251 14.38 -4.10 9.24
N LEU A 252 14.43 -3.90 10.56
CA LEU A 252 15.69 -3.90 11.31
C LEU A 252 15.93 -5.19 12.11
N ILE A 253 14.92 -6.05 12.30
CA ILE A 253 15.07 -7.34 13.00
C ILE A 253 14.90 -8.47 12.00
N TYR A 254 13.73 -8.61 11.38
CA TYR A 254 13.43 -9.74 10.51
C TYR A 254 14.32 -9.79 9.28
N TYR A 255 14.43 -8.71 8.50
CA TYR A 255 15.21 -8.75 7.26
C TYR A 255 16.70 -9.01 7.46
N PRO A 256 17.41 -8.38 8.41
CA PRO A 256 18.80 -8.72 8.68
C PRO A 256 19.00 -10.16 9.14
N LEU A 257 18.06 -10.69 9.93
CA LEU A 257 18.09 -12.09 10.38
C LEU A 257 17.85 -13.04 9.19
N ALA A 258 16.89 -12.75 8.34
CA ALA A 258 16.61 -13.53 7.13
C ALA A 258 17.79 -13.46 6.12
N ALA A 259 18.45 -12.31 6.01
CA ALA A 259 19.66 -12.16 5.19
C ALA A 259 20.83 -13.00 5.73
N PHE A 260 20.92 -13.17 7.06
CA PHE A 260 21.91 -14.03 7.67
C PHE A 260 21.61 -15.51 7.44
N ILE A 261 20.40 -15.94 7.72
CA ILE A 261 19.99 -17.36 7.63
C ILE A 261 19.89 -17.81 6.16
N GLY A 262 19.21 -17.05 5.31
CA GLY A 262 18.92 -17.45 3.94
C GLY A 262 19.86 -16.86 2.89
N GLY A 263 20.54 -15.76 3.19
CA GLY A 263 21.41 -15.05 2.26
C GLY A 263 22.91 -15.11 2.58
N GLY A 264 23.30 -15.77 3.68
CA GLY A 264 24.71 -15.94 4.06
C GLY A 264 25.43 -14.61 4.37
N ARG A 265 24.70 -13.55 4.75
CA ARG A 265 25.26 -12.23 5.04
C ARG A 265 25.10 -11.83 6.50
N SER A 266 26.13 -11.21 7.08
CA SER A 266 26.00 -10.66 8.42
C SER A 266 24.90 -9.58 8.48
N PRO A 267 24.08 -9.52 9.55
CA PRO A 267 23.01 -8.55 9.70
C PRO A 267 23.45 -7.10 9.49
N LEU A 268 24.56 -6.72 10.12
CA LEU A 268 25.13 -5.39 10.01
C LEU A 268 25.69 -5.10 8.61
N GLY A 269 26.32 -6.10 7.96
CA GLY A 269 26.81 -6.00 6.58
C GLY A 269 25.69 -5.79 5.58
N PHE A 270 24.54 -6.48 5.78
CA PHE A 270 23.34 -6.30 4.98
C PHE A 270 22.79 -4.87 5.13
N LEU A 271 22.56 -4.40 6.37
CA LEU A 271 22.02 -3.06 6.64
C LEU A 271 22.96 -1.94 6.12
N ARG A 272 24.28 -2.09 6.30
CA ARG A 272 25.25 -1.11 5.79
C ARG A 272 25.22 -1.05 4.25
N GLY A 273 25.20 -2.20 3.58
CA GLY A 273 25.13 -2.26 2.14
C GLY A 273 23.83 -1.69 1.57
N ALA A 274 22.72 -1.85 2.29
CA ALA A 274 21.40 -1.37 1.89
C ALA A 274 21.16 0.12 2.20
N SER A 275 21.95 0.73 3.08
CA SER A 275 21.65 2.02 3.70
C SER A 275 21.34 3.13 2.69
N GLN A 276 22.14 3.28 1.62
CA GLN A 276 21.92 4.31 0.60
C GLN A 276 20.58 4.13 -0.12
N ALA A 277 20.21 2.90 -0.48
CA ALA A 277 18.93 2.61 -1.13
C ALA A 277 17.75 2.88 -0.18
N VAL A 278 17.85 2.44 1.07
CA VAL A 278 16.82 2.62 2.10
C VAL A 278 16.55 4.11 2.36
N TRP A 279 17.60 4.91 2.58
CA TRP A 279 17.46 6.36 2.76
C TRP A 279 16.91 7.06 1.51
N THR A 280 17.27 6.58 0.32
CA THR A 280 16.70 7.12 -0.93
C THR A 280 15.22 6.79 -1.03
N GLY A 281 14.82 5.54 -0.74
CA GLY A 281 13.41 5.12 -0.72
C GLY A 281 12.57 5.90 0.28
N PHE A 282 13.11 6.13 1.48
CA PHE A 282 12.50 6.99 2.47
C PHE A 282 12.32 8.44 1.98
N ALA A 283 13.36 9.02 1.41
CA ALA A 283 13.33 10.42 0.96
C ALA A 283 12.39 10.63 -0.23
N VAL A 284 12.40 9.70 -1.21
CA VAL A 284 11.60 9.79 -2.45
C VAL A 284 10.18 9.26 -2.24
N ASN A 285 9.94 8.50 -1.17
CA ASN A 285 8.65 7.83 -0.91
C ASN A 285 8.21 6.93 -2.08
N SER A 286 9.15 6.19 -2.69
CA SER A 286 8.86 5.29 -3.82
C SER A 286 9.96 4.24 -3.97
N SER A 287 9.63 2.97 -3.81
CA SER A 287 10.56 1.88 -4.09
C SER A 287 10.86 1.78 -5.59
N LEU A 288 9.87 2.03 -6.44
CA LEU A 288 10.04 2.04 -7.89
C LEU A 288 11.03 3.11 -8.36
N ALA A 289 10.91 4.35 -7.86
CA ALA A 289 11.85 5.43 -8.21
C ALA A 289 13.27 5.18 -7.66
N THR A 290 13.41 4.31 -6.66
CA THR A 290 14.67 3.95 -6.01
C THR A 290 15.41 2.82 -6.74
N VAL A 291 14.78 2.11 -7.67
CA VAL A 291 15.35 0.96 -8.41
C VAL A 291 16.78 1.16 -8.87
N PRO A 292 17.17 2.27 -9.53
CA PRO A 292 18.54 2.44 -9.99
C PRO A 292 19.57 2.45 -8.84
N VAL A 293 19.21 3.06 -7.70
CA VAL A 293 20.07 3.13 -6.51
C VAL A 293 20.15 1.76 -5.85
N THR A 294 19.00 1.06 -5.75
CA THR A 294 18.92 -0.29 -5.18
C THR A 294 19.79 -1.28 -5.95
N LEU A 295 19.72 -1.26 -7.29
CA LEU A 295 20.56 -2.11 -8.15
C LEU A 295 22.06 -1.78 -8.00
N LYS A 296 22.41 -0.49 -7.87
CA LYS A 296 23.78 -0.07 -7.60
C LYS A 296 24.30 -0.63 -6.27
N CYS A 297 23.53 -0.47 -5.18
CA CYS A 297 23.88 -1.01 -3.85
C CYS A 297 24.06 -2.53 -3.89
N LEU A 298 23.15 -3.26 -4.56
CA LEU A 298 23.24 -4.73 -4.70
C LEU A 298 24.51 -5.15 -5.46
N LYS A 299 24.89 -4.41 -6.50
CA LYS A 299 26.14 -4.63 -7.23
C LYS A 299 27.36 -4.42 -6.32
N GLU A 300 27.38 -3.36 -5.54
CA GLU A 300 28.44 -3.08 -4.55
C GLU A 300 28.50 -4.16 -3.45
N MET A 301 27.35 -4.76 -3.13
CA MET A 301 27.25 -5.91 -2.24
C MET A 301 27.65 -7.23 -2.91
N ASN A 302 28.10 -7.27 -4.17
CA ASN A 302 28.39 -8.48 -4.94
C ASN A 302 27.19 -9.46 -5.00
N VAL A 303 25.98 -8.96 -5.14
CA VAL A 303 24.79 -9.74 -5.44
C VAL A 303 24.76 -9.99 -6.95
N ASP A 304 24.38 -11.21 -7.35
CA ASP A 304 24.27 -11.60 -8.76
C ASP A 304 23.27 -10.71 -9.51
N GLU A 305 23.62 -10.24 -10.71
CA GLU A 305 22.84 -9.27 -11.47
C GLU A 305 21.45 -9.79 -11.83
N GLN A 306 21.30 -11.06 -12.18
CA GLN A 306 20.00 -11.63 -12.52
C GLN A 306 19.10 -11.70 -11.29
N SER A 307 19.65 -12.13 -10.14
CA SER A 307 18.92 -12.14 -8.86
C SER A 307 18.52 -10.72 -8.44
N ALA A 308 19.41 -9.74 -8.61
CA ALA A 308 19.11 -8.34 -8.33
C ALA A 308 17.97 -7.81 -9.22
N ARG A 309 18.02 -8.08 -10.53
CA ARG A 309 16.96 -7.65 -11.47
C ARG A 309 15.61 -8.33 -11.17
N ILE A 310 15.59 -9.65 -10.94
CA ILE A 310 14.35 -10.37 -10.62
C ILE A 310 13.72 -9.79 -9.35
N SER A 311 14.52 -9.65 -8.28
CA SER A 311 14.00 -9.21 -7.01
C SER A 311 13.60 -7.73 -7.00
N VAL A 312 14.40 -6.85 -7.55
CA VAL A 312 14.11 -5.41 -7.51
C VAL A 312 13.00 -5.04 -8.48
N CYS A 313 13.06 -5.50 -9.74
CA CYS A 313 12.03 -5.16 -10.73
C CYS A 313 10.71 -5.91 -10.49
N GLY A 314 10.75 -7.12 -9.96
CA GLY A 314 9.55 -7.85 -9.54
C GLY A 314 9.04 -7.40 -8.17
N GLY A 315 9.95 -7.10 -7.25
CA GLY A 315 9.65 -6.71 -5.88
C GLY A 315 8.87 -5.41 -5.77
N THR A 316 9.14 -4.44 -6.63
CA THR A 316 8.35 -3.19 -6.67
C THR A 316 6.84 -3.41 -6.84
N ASN A 317 6.43 -4.60 -7.28
CA ASN A 317 5.02 -4.99 -7.39
C ASN A 317 4.64 -6.06 -6.35
N PHE A 318 5.46 -7.08 -6.14
CA PHE A 318 5.08 -8.27 -5.35
C PHE A 318 5.60 -8.26 -3.92
N ASN A 319 6.59 -7.43 -3.59
CA ASN A 319 7.23 -7.41 -2.27
C ASN A 319 6.95 -6.08 -1.52
N ASN A 320 5.67 -5.75 -1.37
CA ASN A 320 5.20 -4.53 -0.71
C ASN A 320 4.87 -4.75 0.78
N ASP A 321 5.76 -5.40 1.51
CA ASP A 321 5.56 -5.84 2.91
C ASP A 321 5.21 -4.69 3.85
N GLY A 322 5.88 -3.53 3.69
CA GLY A 322 5.59 -2.34 4.50
C GLY A 322 4.19 -1.78 4.23
N VAL A 323 3.69 -1.91 3.00
CA VAL A 323 2.31 -1.53 2.67
C VAL A 323 1.33 -2.49 3.32
N VAL A 324 1.54 -3.80 3.18
CA VAL A 324 0.67 -4.83 3.78
C VAL A 324 0.60 -4.67 5.30
N LEU A 325 1.74 -4.52 5.96
CA LEU A 325 1.80 -4.29 7.40
C LEU A 325 0.94 -3.09 7.82
N TYR A 326 1.09 -1.98 7.13
CA TYR A 326 0.30 -0.77 7.37
C TYR A 326 -1.20 -0.99 7.13
N GLU A 327 -1.59 -1.60 6.02
CA GLU A 327 -2.99 -1.83 5.68
C GLU A 327 -3.69 -2.70 6.73
N VAL A 328 -3.05 -3.81 7.12
CA VAL A 328 -3.57 -4.70 8.16
C VAL A 328 -3.72 -3.95 9.48
N MET A 329 -2.68 -3.21 9.89
CA MET A 329 -2.72 -2.46 11.14
C MET A 329 -3.78 -1.36 11.11
N THR A 330 -3.92 -0.65 9.99
CA THR A 330 -4.91 0.43 9.84
C THR A 330 -6.33 -0.11 9.88
N ALA A 331 -6.62 -1.18 9.14
CA ALA A 331 -7.96 -1.76 9.12
C ALA A 331 -8.37 -2.30 10.50
N LEU A 332 -7.45 -2.96 11.20
CA LEU A 332 -7.71 -3.46 12.55
C LEU A 332 -7.82 -2.35 13.59
N PHE A 333 -6.98 -1.30 13.49
CA PHE A 333 -7.09 -0.11 14.31
C PHE A 333 -8.48 0.53 14.18
N LEU A 334 -8.95 0.70 12.95
CA LEU A 334 -10.29 1.25 12.67
C LEU A 334 -11.40 0.34 13.22
N GLY A 335 -11.27 -0.98 13.05
CA GLY A 335 -12.19 -1.94 13.63
C GLY A 335 -12.28 -1.81 15.16
N GLN A 336 -11.13 -1.74 15.84
CA GLN A 336 -11.08 -1.51 17.30
C GLN A 336 -11.69 -0.17 17.70
N ALA A 337 -11.39 0.89 16.96
CA ALA A 337 -11.90 2.23 17.23
C ALA A 337 -13.41 2.33 17.05
N MET A 338 -13.99 1.48 16.22
CA MET A 338 -15.44 1.35 16.04
C MET A 338 -16.10 0.35 17.01
N GLY A 339 -15.32 -0.23 17.93
CA GLY A 339 -15.83 -1.25 18.85
C GLY A 339 -16.18 -2.58 18.17
N MET A 340 -15.68 -2.84 16.97
CA MET A 340 -15.90 -4.11 16.26
C MET A 340 -15.03 -5.21 16.88
N ALA A 341 -15.66 -6.29 17.33
CA ALA A 341 -14.95 -7.49 17.77
C ALA A 341 -14.60 -8.36 16.55
N LEU A 342 -13.51 -8.02 15.86
CA LEU A 342 -13.02 -8.79 14.71
C LEU A 342 -12.38 -10.09 15.22
N ASP A 343 -12.97 -11.22 14.85
CA ASP A 343 -12.40 -12.54 15.15
C ASP A 343 -11.19 -12.85 14.26
N LEU A 344 -10.41 -13.88 14.62
CA LEU A 344 -9.21 -14.24 13.87
C LEU A 344 -9.47 -14.54 12.38
N PRO A 345 -10.53 -15.27 12.00
CA PRO A 345 -10.90 -15.44 10.59
C PRO A 345 -11.11 -14.12 9.85
N GLN A 346 -11.81 -13.16 10.43
CA GLN A 346 -12.03 -11.83 9.82
C GLN A 346 -10.71 -11.06 9.68
N GLN A 347 -9.84 -11.12 10.69
CA GLN A 347 -8.51 -10.52 10.62
C GLN A 347 -7.64 -11.16 9.53
N LEU A 348 -7.74 -12.47 9.32
CA LEU A 348 -7.04 -13.16 8.22
C LEU A 348 -7.59 -12.78 6.85
N VAL A 349 -8.89 -12.51 6.72
CA VAL A 349 -9.49 -11.96 5.49
C VAL A 349 -8.94 -10.56 5.21
N ILE A 350 -8.82 -9.70 6.22
CA ILE A 350 -8.21 -8.38 6.10
C ILE A 350 -6.75 -8.52 5.62
N ALA A 351 -5.97 -9.41 6.26
CA ALA A 351 -4.58 -9.64 5.87
C ALA A 351 -4.47 -10.16 4.43
N GLY A 352 -5.30 -11.13 4.04
CA GLY A 352 -5.35 -11.66 2.68
C GLY A 352 -5.70 -10.58 1.65
N SER A 353 -6.72 -9.77 1.93
CA SER A 353 -7.11 -8.63 1.08
C SER A 353 -5.98 -7.62 0.92
N SER A 354 -5.26 -7.32 2.01
CA SER A 354 -4.12 -6.40 2.00
C SER A 354 -2.96 -6.95 1.17
N ILE A 355 -2.65 -8.24 1.29
CA ILE A 355 -1.60 -8.91 0.50
C ILE A 355 -1.90 -8.81 -1.00
N ILE A 356 -3.14 -9.13 -1.37
CA ILE A 356 -3.57 -9.14 -2.77
C ILE A 356 -3.59 -7.71 -3.34
N ALA A 357 -4.11 -6.74 -2.58
CA ALA A 357 -4.13 -5.35 -2.98
C ALA A 357 -2.71 -4.78 -3.15
N ALA A 358 -1.81 -5.09 -2.23
CA ALA A 358 -0.43 -4.64 -2.28
C ALA A 358 0.36 -5.26 -3.45
N ALA A 359 0.08 -6.52 -3.83
CA ALA A 359 0.69 -7.16 -4.99
C ALA A 359 0.27 -6.50 -6.32
N GLY A 360 -0.86 -5.80 -6.35
CA GLY A 360 -1.35 -5.10 -7.54
C GLY A 360 -0.88 -3.66 -7.67
N ILE A 361 -0.24 -3.08 -6.65
CA ILE A 361 0.19 -1.69 -6.71
C ILE A 361 1.71 -1.62 -6.87
N ALA A 362 2.16 -0.85 -7.87
CA ALA A 362 3.58 -0.56 -7.99
C ALA A 362 4.07 0.29 -6.81
N GLY A 363 5.37 0.21 -6.49
CA GLY A 363 6.00 0.97 -5.41
C GLY A 363 6.04 2.48 -5.66
N VAL A 364 4.87 3.08 -5.87
CA VAL A 364 4.67 4.52 -6.13
C VAL A 364 4.43 5.28 -4.83
N PRO A 365 4.65 6.61 -4.81
CA PRO A 365 4.33 7.43 -3.65
C PRO A 365 2.85 7.29 -3.22
N GLU A 366 2.61 7.33 -1.91
CA GLU A 366 1.28 7.28 -1.30
C GLU A 366 0.46 6.00 -1.64
N ALA A 367 1.13 4.91 -2.07
CA ALA A 367 0.48 3.66 -2.46
C ALA A 367 -0.51 3.13 -1.41
N GLY A 368 -0.19 3.25 -0.12
CA GLY A 368 -1.07 2.84 0.97
C GLY A 368 -2.41 3.57 0.95
N LEU A 369 -2.42 4.90 0.91
CA LEU A 369 -3.68 5.66 0.86
C LEU A 369 -4.52 5.37 -0.41
N VAL A 370 -3.87 4.90 -1.49
CA VAL A 370 -4.57 4.51 -2.72
C VAL A 370 -5.36 3.21 -2.52
N ILE A 371 -4.76 2.23 -1.87
CA ILE A 371 -5.39 0.90 -1.69
C ILE A 371 -6.18 0.75 -0.39
N LEU A 372 -5.93 1.57 0.63
CA LEU A 372 -6.62 1.50 1.91
C LEU A 372 -8.16 1.51 1.77
N PRO A 373 -8.78 2.41 0.98
CA PRO A 373 -10.24 2.39 0.81
C PRO A 373 -10.75 1.07 0.25
N ILE A 374 -9.97 0.43 -0.61
CA ILE A 374 -10.35 -0.82 -1.27
C ILE A 374 -10.18 -2.00 -0.30
N VAL A 375 -9.09 -2.02 0.48
CA VAL A 375 -8.89 -3.01 1.54
C VAL A 375 -10.01 -2.94 2.57
N LEU A 376 -10.39 -1.74 3.02
CA LEU A 376 -11.50 -1.53 3.95
C LEU A 376 -12.84 -1.99 3.36
N ALA A 377 -13.13 -1.65 2.09
CA ALA A 377 -14.36 -2.07 1.41
C ALA A 377 -14.45 -3.61 1.31
N ASN A 378 -13.37 -4.27 0.89
CA ASN A 378 -13.32 -5.74 0.81
C ASN A 378 -13.34 -6.43 2.19
N SER A 379 -13.05 -5.69 3.24
CA SER A 379 -13.10 -6.16 4.63
C SER A 379 -14.45 -5.91 5.30
N GLY A 380 -15.46 -5.44 4.52
CA GLY A 380 -16.82 -5.24 5.01
C GLY A 380 -17.08 -3.89 5.69
N PHE A 381 -16.14 -2.93 5.60
CA PHE A 381 -16.39 -1.58 6.11
C PHE A 381 -17.31 -0.79 5.18
N SER A 382 -18.26 -0.06 5.74
CA SER A 382 -19.18 0.76 4.96
C SER A 382 -18.48 1.96 4.31
N GLU A 383 -19.04 2.47 3.21
CA GLU A 383 -18.52 3.68 2.51
C GLU A 383 -18.42 4.90 3.46
N ALA A 384 -19.35 5.03 4.42
CA ALA A 384 -19.32 6.11 5.41
C ALA A 384 -18.10 6.00 6.33
N VAL A 385 -17.76 4.79 6.76
CA VAL A 385 -16.57 4.52 7.60
C VAL A 385 -15.31 4.79 6.81
N ILE A 386 -15.21 4.33 5.58
CA ILE A 386 -14.07 4.57 4.70
C ILE A 386 -13.88 6.09 4.50
N ALA A 387 -14.97 6.82 4.27
CA ALA A 387 -14.95 8.27 4.10
C ALA A 387 -14.49 9.02 5.37
N ALA A 388 -14.76 8.50 6.56
CA ALA A 388 -14.29 9.08 7.82
C ALA A 388 -12.85 8.67 8.15
N ALA A 389 -12.47 7.42 7.85
CA ALA A 389 -11.17 6.85 8.16
C ALA A 389 -10.01 7.54 7.42
N ILE A 390 -10.19 7.86 6.14
CA ILE A 390 -9.14 8.44 5.31
C ILE A 390 -8.69 9.82 5.83
N PRO A 391 -9.59 10.79 6.11
CA PRO A 391 -9.21 12.05 6.74
C PRO A 391 -8.53 11.86 8.09
N LEU A 392 -8.90 10.82 8.83
CA LEU A 392 -8.32 10.53 10.14
C LEU A 392 -6.84 10.14 10.03
N VAL A 393 -6.49 9.19 9.15
CA VAL A 393 -5.11 8.68 9.06
C VAL A 393 -4.19 9.54 8.19
N SER A 394 -4.74 10.31 7.24
CA SER A 394 -3.96 11.15 6.30
C SER A 394 -2.97 12.09 6.97
N PRO A 395 -3.25 12.74 8.13
CA PRO A 395 -2.32 13.67 8.76
C PRO A 395 -1.00 13.03 9.17
N ILE A 396 -0.98 11.75 9.48
CA ILE A 396 0.22 11.02 9.91
C ILE A 396 0.78 10.10 8.81
N ASP A 397 0.00 9.83 7.76
CA ASP A 397 0.41 8.89 6.71
C ASP A 397 1.66 9.33 5.94
N TRP A 398 1.91 10.62 5.84
CA TRP A 398 3.09 11.16 5.14
C TRP A 398 4.43 10.62 5.67
N ILE A 399 4.54 10.36 6.99
CA ILE A 399 5.72 9.74 7.58
C ILE A 399 5.69 8.23 7.42
N LEU A 400 4.51 7.62 7.63
CA LEU A 400 4.32 6.19 7.48
C LEU A 400 4.58 5.73 6.05
N ALA A 401 4.17 6.51 5.04
CA ALA A 401 4.42 6.23 3.63
C ALA A 401 5.93 6.12 3.32
N ARG A 402 6.75 7.00 3.91
CA ARG A 402 8.21 6.97 3.76
C ARG A 402 8.83 5.76 4.45
N CYS A 403 8.37 5.45 5.66
CA CYS A 403 8.81 4.26 6.39
C CYS A 403 8.47 2.99 5.60
N ARG A 404 7.25 2.89 5.06
CA ARG A 404 6.82 1.77 4.19
C ARG A 404 7.71 1.61 2.98
N SER A 405 7.99 2.72 2.26
CA SER A 405 8.86 2.70 1.09
C SER A 405 10.28 2.24 1.42
N ALA A 406 10.83 2.66 2.55
CA ALA A 406 12.13 2.21 3.03
C ALA A 406 12.16 0.70 3.34
N VAL A 407 11.09 0.19 3.98
CA VAL A 407 10.95 -1.25 4.28
C VAL A 407 10.80 -2.05 3.00
N ASN A 408 9.99 -1.60 2.03
CA ASN A 408 9.84 -2.28 0.73
C ASN A 408 11.18 -2.37 -0.02
N VAL A 409 11.96 -1.27 -0.09
CA VAL A 409 13.30 -1.28 -0.69
C VAL A 409 14.22 -2.28 -0.01
N LEU A 410 14.19 -2.35 1.32
CA LEU A 410 15.01 -3.28 2.08
C LEU A 410 14.58 -4.74 1.84
N GLY A 411 13.28 -4.99 1.72
CA GLY A 411 12.71 -6.30 1.36
C GLY A 411 13.13 -6.75 -0.05
N ASP A 412 13.14 -5.84 -1.02
CA ASP A 412 13.63 -6.12 -2.38
C ASP A 412 15.10 -6.52 -2.37
N MET A 413 15.92 -5.85 -1.55
CA MET A 413 17.33 -6.17 -1.39
C MET A 413 17.54 -7.51 -0.66
N LEU A 414 16.68 -7.84 0.29
CA LEU A 414 16.68 -9.15 0.94
C LEU A 414 16.42 -10.27 -0.07
N GLY A 415 15.35 -10.14 -0.87
CA GLY A 415 14.99 -11.12 -1.89
C GLY A 415 16.14 -11.36 -2.88
N ALA A 416 16.78 -10.28 -3.35
CA ALA A 416 17.96 -10.35 -4.22
C ALA A 416 19.12 -11.10 -3.55
N THR A 417 19.37 -10.82 -2.27
CA THR A 417 20.47 -11.42 -1.49
C THR A 417 20.27 -12.92 -1.31
N ILE A 418 19.06 -13.34 -0.93
CA ILE A 418 18.70 -14.76 -0.74
C ILE A 418 18.78 -15.50 -2.09
N LEU A 419 18.18 -14.97 -3.15
CA LEU A 419 18.21 -15.58 -4.48
C LEU A 419 19.64 -15.77 -4.99
N SER A 420 20.50 -14.75 -4.82
CA SER A 420 21.91 -14.81 -5.21
C SER A 420 22.68 -15.90 -4.45
N HIS A 421 22.39 -16.06 -3.16
CA HIS A 421 22.98 -17.11 -2.33
C HIS A 421 22.55 -18.50 -2.81
N TRP A 422 21.24 -18.72 -3.02
CA TRP A 422 20.71 -20.02 -3.49
C TRP A 422 21.18 -20.42 -4.89
N ARG A 423 21.50 -19.44 -5.76
CA ARG A 423 22.08 -19.72 -7.09
C ARG A 423 23.54 -20.11 -7.04
N ARG A 424 24.27 -19.67 -6.02
CA ARG A 424 25.70 -20.04 -5.84
C ARG A 424 25.84 -21.40 -5.15
N SER A 425 24.83 -21.81 -4.41
CA SER A 425 24.86 -23.05 -3.61
C SER A 425 24.23 -24.24 -4.28
N GLY A 426 23.55 -24.08 -5.42
CA GLY A 426 22.92 -25.11 -6.23
C GLY A 426 23.28 -25.03 -7.67
#